data_9535288e5851effa0a3046721de40afb
#
_entry.id   9535288e5851effa0a3046721de40afb
#
_cell.length_a   1.000
_cell.length_b   1.000
_cell.length_c   1.000
_cell.angle_alpha   90.00
_cell.angle_beta   90.00
_cell.angle_gamma   90.00
#
_symmetry.space_group_name_H-M   'P 1'
#
loop_
_entity.id
_entity.type
_entity.pdbx_description
1 polymer ?
#
loop_
_entity_poly.entity_id
_entity_poly.type
_entity_poly.pdbx_seq_one_letter_code
_entity_poly.pdbx_strand_id
1 'polypeptide(L)'
;MYKNIQILHIPSSGTTQYVKHTWVAHVNNKCVGHIHLQREADKKIKFLDAWVHKDYRRHGIFRKLWNTRWEFVNKEFKGFKAYAWAKPMSLPLLIEKDFKAGDTCIYVEKRV
;
A
#
# COMPACT_ATOMS: atom_id res chain seq x y z
N MET A 1 -18.61 -8.29 -8.46
CA MET A 1 -17.25 -8.47 -7.94
C MET A 1 -16.53 -9.53 -8.74
N TYR A 2 -15.28 -9.31 -9.05
CA TYR A 2 -14.49 -10.26 -9.84
C TYR A 2 -14.03 -11.43 -8.99
N LYS A 3 -14.20 -12.65 -9.46
CA LYS A 3 -13.83 -13.85 -8.71
C LYS A 3 -12.35 -14.19 -8.83
N ASN A 4 -11.69 -13.77 -9.90
CA ASN A 4 -10.30 -14.15 -10.20
C ASN A 4 -9.36 -12.96 -10.13
N ILE A 5 -9.38 -12.25 -9.02
CA ILE A 5 -8.42 -11.18 -8.77
C ILE A 5 -7.14 -11.83 -8.26
N GLN A 6 -6.06 -11.69 -9.01
CA GLN A 6 -4.74 -12.17 -8.62
C GLN A 6 -3.87 -10.98 -8.22
N ILE A 7 -3.18 -11.12 -7.10
CA ILE A 7 -2.25 -10.10 -6.64
C ILE A 7 -0.84 -10.65 -6.72
N LEU A 8 0.01 -10.00 -7.48
CA LEU A 8 1.42 -10.36 -7.62
C LEU A 8 2.29 -9.35 -6.89
N HIS A 9 3.21 -9.84 -6.08
CA HIS A 9 4.20 -8.99 -5.41
C HIS A 9 5.46 -8.94 -6.27
N ILE A 10 5.86 -7.74 -6.65
CA ILE A 10 7.06 -7.50 -7.43
C ILE A 10 8.03 -6.74 -6.57
N PRO A 11 9.01 -7.42 -5.94
CA PRO A 11 10.06 -6.71 -5.20
C PRO A 11 10.91 -5.95 -6.21
N SER A 12 11.02 -4.66 -6.00
CA SER A 12 11.77 -3.83 -6.90
C SER A 12 13.25 -3.86 -6.52
N SER A 13 14.09 -3.70 -7.51
CA SER A 13 15.50 -3.42 -7.28
C SER A 13 15.63 -2.02 -6.70
N GLY A 14 16.60 -1.83 -5.84
CA GLY A 14 16.88 -0.54 -5.23
C GLY A 14 18.23 -0.62 -4.53
N THR A 15 18.56 0.43 -3.78
CA THR A 15 19.73 0.40 -2.92
C THR A 15 19.41 -0.37 -1.67
N THR A 16 20.43 -0.68 -0.87
CA THR A 16 20.22 -1.36 0.42
C THR A 16 19.37 -0.53 1.38
N GLN A 17 19.29 0.80 1.18
CA GLN A 17 18.56 1.71 2.05
C GLN A 17 17.17 2.03 1.54
N TYR A 18 16.95 2.01 0.22
CA TYR A 18 15.69 2.40 -0.39
C TYR A 18 15.23 1.30 -1.33
N VAL A 19 14.26 0.51 -0.89
CA VAL A 19 13.72 -0.59 -1.68
C VAL A 19 12.23 -0.36 -1.87
N LYS A 20 11.81 -0.35 -3.13
CA LYS A 20 10.41 -0.19 -3.48
C LYS A 20 9.78 -1.55 -3.76
N HIS A 21 8.67 -1.82 -3.11
CA HIS A 21 7.84 -2.99 -3.36
C HIS A 21 6.58 -2.58 -4.10
N THR A 22 6.15 -3.42 -5.03
CA THR A 22 4.94 -3.17 -5.81
C THR A 22 4.06 -4.42 -5.78
N TRP A 23 2.78 -4.24 -5.60
CA TRP A 23 1.78 -5.29 -5.78
C TRP A 23 0.90 -4.91 -6.94
N VAL A 24 0.65 -5.86 -7.83
CA VAL A 24 -0.12 -5.63 -9.05
C VAL A 24 -1.33 -6.53 -9.02
N ALA A 25 -2.49 -5.97 -9.29
CA ALA A 25 -3.73 -6.72 -9.40
C ALA A 25 -4.03 -7.05 -10.85
N HIS A 26 -4.32 -8.32 -11.12
CA HIS A 26 -4.71 -8.80 -12.43
C HIS A 26 -6.12 -9.39 -12.39
N VAL A 27 -6.89 -9.09 -13.41
CA VAL A 27 -8.17 -9.75 -13.67
C VAL A 27 -8.11 -10.24 -15.11
N ASN A 28 -8.25 -11.56 -15.32
CA ASN A 28 -8.18 -12.19 -16.63
C ASN A 28 -6.91 -11.78 -17.39
N ASN A 29 -5.76 -11.84 -16.70
CA ASN A 29 -4.45 -11.49 -17.25
C ASN A 29 -4.28 -10.02 -17.64
N LYS A 30 -5.20 -9.15 -17.24
CA LYS A 30 -5.09 -7.72 -17.46
C LYS A 30 -4.73 -7.03 -16.15
N CYS A 31 -3.70 -6.19 -16.19
CA CYS A 31 -3.33 -5.37 -15.03
C CYS A 31 -4.40 -4.29 -14.82
N VAL A 32 -5.05 -4.31 -13.67
CA VAL A 32 -6.15 -3.40 -13.36
C VAL A 32 -5.88 -2.51 -12.16
N GLY A 33 -4.75 -2.70 -11.49
CA GLY A 33 -4.40 -1.85 -10.37
C GLY A 33 -3.02 -2.18 -9.81
N HIS A 34 -2.51 -1.26 -9.00
CA HIS A 34 -1.23 -1.46 -8.32
C HIS A 34 -1.18 -0.63 -7.05
N ILE A 35 -0.31 -1.04 -6.15
CA ILE A 35 -0.03 -0.34 -4.90
C ILE A 35 1.45 -0.49 -4.58
N HIS A 36 2.02 0.48 -3.88
CA HIS A 36 3.45 0.54 -3.66
C HIS A 36 3.80 0.79 -2.20
N LEU A 37 5.02 0.40 -1.85
CA LEU A 37 5.61 0.63 -0.54
C LEU A 37 7.09 0.90 -0.74
N GLN A 38 7.65 1.85 -0.01
CA GLN A 38 9.08 2.14 -0.07
C GLN A 38 9.70 1.95 1.30
N ARG A 39 10.65 1.02 1.40
CA ARG A 39 11.49 0.91 2.58
C ARG A 39 12.58 1.98 2.49
N GLU A 40 12.74 2.72 3.58
CA GLU A 40 13.71 3.80 3.68
C GLU A 40 14.72 3.51 4.78
N ALA A 41 15.76 4.33 4.86
CA ALA A 41 16.74 4.25 5.93
C ALA A 41 16.08 4.48 7.30
N ASP A 42 16.79 4.10 8.36
CA ASP A 42 16.37 4.36 9.75
C ASP A 42 15.06 3.68 10.15
N LYS A 43 14.82 2.49 9.62
CA LYS A 43 13.63 1.69 9.94
C LYS A 43 12.34 2.46 9.69
N LYS A 44 12.26 3.06 8.51
CA LYS A 44 11.05 3.74 8.05
C LYS A 44 10.50 3.08 6.81
N ILE A 45 9.20 3.08 6.68
CA ILE A 45 8.51 2.68 5.46
C ILE A 45 7.50 3.76 5.08
N LYS A 46 7.44 4.06 3.79
CA LYS A 46 6.52 5.03 3.24
C LYS A 46 5.46 4.29 2.43
N PHE A 47 4.20 4.52 2.75
CA PHE A 47 3.09 4.01 1.98
C PHE A 47 2.89 4.93 0.78
N LEU A 48 3.07 4.38 -0.41
CA LEU A 48 2.94 5.13 -1.65
C LEU A 48 1.55 4.94 -2.25
N ASP A 49 1.30 5.67 -3.33
CA ASP A 49 0.01 5.73 -3.98
C ASP A 49 -0.46 4.38 -4.50
N ALA A 50 -1.77 4.25 -4.55
CA ALA A 50 -2.44 3.13 -5.18
C ALA A 50 -3.26 3.63 -6.36
N TRP A 51 -3.45 2.76 -7.34
CA TRP A 51 -4.26 3.05 -8.52
C TRP A 51 -5.06 1.82 -8.90
N VAL A 52 -6.31 2.05 -9.25
CA VAL A 52 -7.19 1.03 -9.84
C VAL A 52 -7.80 1.62 -11.08
N HIS A 53 -7.75 0.85 -12.17
CA HIS A 53 -8.34 1.26 -13.45
C HIS A 53 -9.81 1.64 -13.26
N LYS A 54 -10.24 2.75 -13.86
CA LYS A 54 -11.57 3.33 -13.62
C LYS A 54 -12.71 2.35 -13.85
N ASP A 55 -12.57 1.45 -14.83
CA ASP A 55 -13.62 0.48 -15.19
C ASP A 55 -13.68 -0.69 -14.20
N TYR A 56 -12.72 -0.79 -13.29
CA TYR A 56 -12.63 -1.86 -12.31
C TYR A 56 -12.78 -1.38 -10.88
N ARG A 57 -13.12 -0.12 -10.69
CA ARG A 57 -13.34 0.45 -9.35
C ARG A 57 -14.64 -0.07 -8.74
N ARG A 58 -14.73 -0.01 -7.41
CA ARG A 58 -15.90 -0.45 -6.63
C ARG A 58 -16.13 -1.97 -6.70
N HIS A 59 -15.08 -2.74 -7.00
CA HIS A 59 -15.12 -4.20 -7.01
C HIS A 59 -14.21 -4.82 -5.94
N GLY A 60 -13.75 -4.02 -4.98
CA GLY A 60 -12.91 -4.51 -3.89
C GLY A 60 -11.44 -4.68 -4.22
N ILE A 61 -11.00 -4.28 -5.42
CA ILE A 61 -9.60 -4.46 -5.84
C ILE A 61 -8.65 -3.60 -5.00
N PHE A 62 -9.01 -2.34 -4.77
CA PHE A 62 -8.21 -1.44 -3.95
C PHE A 62 -8.01 -1.99 -2.54
N ARG A 63 -9.08 -2.44 -1.90
CA ARG A 63 -8.99 -2.98 -0.54
C ARG A 63 -8.17 -4.27 -0.52
N LYS A 64 -8.29 -5.11 -1.54
CA LYS A 64 -7.50 -6.34 -1.61
C LYS A 64 -6.01 -6.04 -1.77
N LEU A 65 -5.65 -5.08 -2.61
CA LEU A 65 -4.28 -4.60 -2.73
C LEU A 65 -3.77 -4.04 -1.40
N TRP A 66 -4.60 -3.23 -0.77
CA TRP A 66 -4.26 -2.57 0.49
C TRP A 66 -4.01 -3.61 1.60
N ASN A 67 -4.88 -4.58 1.72
CA ASN A 67 -4.75 -5.62 2.74
C ASN A 67 -3.54 -6.52 2.47
N THR A 68 -3.26 -6.83 1.21
CA THR A 68 -2.09 -7.62 0.85
C THR A 68 -0.80 -6.91 1.24
N ARG A 69 -0.69 -5.61 0.94
CA ARG A 69 0.44 -4.79 1.37
C ARG A 69 0.54 -4.74 2.89
N TRP A 70 -0.58 -4.58 3.57
CA TRP A 70 -0.60 -4.49 5.03
C TRP A 70 -0.13 -5.78 5.69
N GLU A 71 -0.55 -6.93 5.17
CA GLU A 71 -0.08 -8.23 5.67
C GLU A 71 1.43 -8.36 5.54
N PHE A 72 1.98 -7.96 4.40
CA PHE A 72 3.42 -7.95 4.17
C PHE A 72 4.14 -7.04 5.17
N VAL A 73 3.65 -5.83 5.35
CA VAL A 73 4.21 -4.85 6.29
C VAL A 73 4.19 -5.42 7.72
N ASN A 74 3.09 -6.00 8.10
CA ASN A 74 2.92 -6.51 9.46
C ASN A 74 3.84 -7.70 9.73
N LYS A 75 4.20 -8.44 8.70
CA LYS A 75 5.12 -9.58 8.80
C LYS A 75 6.58 -9.15 8.73
N GLU A 76 6.93 -8.27 7.82
CA GLU A 76 8.34 -7.97 7.48
C GLU A 76 8.89 -6.73 8.17
N PHE A 77 8.04 -5.81 8.61
CA PHE A 77 8.47 -4.51 9.09
C PHE A 77 7.97 -4.19 10.50
N LYS A 78 7.94 -5.18 11.39
CA LYS A 78 7.63 -4.93 12.79
C LYS A 78 8.64 -3.95 13.40
N GLY A 79 8.15 -2.95 14.11
CA GLY A 79 8.97 -1.94 14.75
C GLY A 79 9.36 -0.78 13.85
N PHE A 80 9.12 -0.87 12.55
CA PHE A 80 9.36 0.23 11.63
C PHE A 80 8.32 1.32 11.82
N LYS A 81 8.75 2.56 11.60
CA LYS A 81 7.82 3.69 11.52
C LYS A 81 7.22 3.74 10.13
N ALA A 82 5.91 3.60 10.04
CA ALA A 82 5.17 3.72 8.79
C ALA A 82 4.56 5.11 8.69
N TYR A 83 4.65 5.71 7.51
CA TYR A 83 4.03 7.02 7.26
C TYR A 83 3.50 7.10 5.83
N ALA A 84 2.62 8.04 5.62
CA ALA A 84 2.03 8.28 4.32
C ALA A 84 1.56 9.73 4.21
N TRP A 85 1.56 10.24 2.99
CA TRP A 85 0.85 11.45 2.62
C TRP A 85 -0.50 10.96 2.06
N ALA A 86 -1.51 10.96 2.93
CA ALA A 86 -2.78 10.30 2.61
C ALA A 86 -3.61 11.12 1.62
N LYS A 87 -4.15 10.44 0.63
CA LYS A 87 -5.19 10.99 -0.23
C LYS A 87 -6.57 10.65 0.36
N PRO A 88 -7.62 11.39 0.00
CA PRO A 88 -8.95 11.11 0.55
C PRO A 88 -9.40 9.66 0.43
N MET A 89 -9.02 8.98 -0.65
CA MET A 89 -9.39 7.58 -0.86
C MET A 89 -8.69 6.65 0.12
N SER A 90 -7.44 6.95 0.51
CA SER A 90 -6.63 6.09 1.37
C SER A 90 -6.80 6.39 2.85
N LEU A 91 -7.20 7.60 3.20
CA LEU A 91 -7.23 8.06 4.58
C LEU A 91 -8.08 7.17 5.50
N PRO A 92 -9.30 6.77 5.12
CA PRO A 92 -10.10 5.90 5.99
C PRO A 92 -9.41 4.58 6.31
N LEU A 93 -8.72 3.97 5.34
CA LEU A 93 -8.02 2.72 5.54
C LEU A 93 -6.82 2.88 6.48
N LEU A 94 -6.10 4.00 6.35
CA LEU A 94 -4.98 4.30 7.22
C LEU A 94 -5.45 4.51 8.66
N ILE A 95 -6.50 5.27 8.85
CA ILE A 95 -7.06 5.49 10.19
C ILE A 95 -7.57 4.17 10.78
N GLU A 96 -8.20 3.32 9.98
CA GLU A 96 -8.65 1.99 10.42
C GLU A 96 -7.49 1.14 10.95
N LYS A 97 -6.27 1.34 10.43
CA LYS A 97 -5.06 0.63 10.86
C LYS A 97 -4.23 1.42 11.89
N ASP A 98 -4.86 2.34 12.61
CA ASP A 98 -4.27 3.10 13.72
C ASP A 98 -3.19 4.09 13.30
N PHE A 99 -3.15 4.49 12.05
CA PHE A 99 -2.33 5.63 11.65
C PHE A 99 -2.94 6.90 12.23
N LYS A 100 -2.08 7.78 12.71
CA LYS A 100 -2.51 9.06 13.29
C LYS A 100 -2.23 10.19 12.32
N ALA A 101 -3.23 11.05 12.12
CA ALA A 101 -3.04 12.25 11.31
C ALA A 101 -2.11 13.22 12.05
N GLY A 102 -1.19 13.80 11.30
CA GLY A 102 -0.34 14.87 11.80
C GLY A 102 -1.06 16.22 11.74
N ASP A 103 -0.31 17.26 11.99
CA ASP A 103 -0.86 18.64 11.98
C ASP A 103 -1.35 19.05 10.58
N THR A 104 -0.74 18.51 9.55
CA THR A 104 -1.26 18.65 8.19
C THR A 104 -2.22 17.49 7.93
N CYS A 105 -3.39 17.78 7.46
CA CYS A 105 -4.48 16.80 7.33
C CYS A 105 -4.18 15.60 6.42
N ILE A 106 -3.08 15.62 5.68
CA ILE A 106 -2.74 14.56 4.74
C ILE A 106 -1.59 13.66 5.20
N TYR A 107 -0.86 14.08 6.24
CA TYR A 107 0.23 13.25 6.75
C TYR A 107 -0.28 12.33 7.86
N VAL A 108 0.04 11.07 7.76
CA VAL A 108 -0.29 10.08 8.79
C VAL A 108 0.93 9.21 9.06
N GLU A 109 1.04 8.74 10.29
CA GLU A 109 2.14 7.86 10.66
C GLU A 109 1.72 6.84 11.71
N LYS A 110 2.50 5.76 11.78
CA LYS A 110 2.32 4.69 12.74
C LYS A 110 3.63 3.93 12.92
N ARG A 111 3.88 3.44 14.12
CA ARG A 111 4.92 2.42 14.33
C ARG A 111 4.30 1.03 14.17
N VAL A 112 4.83 0.29 13.28
CA VAL A 112 4.33 -1.06 12.96
C VAL A 112 4.59 -2.07 14.11
#